data_8b2a2fe9601ac3025ee4b0b26606bea9
#
_entry.id   8b2a2fe9601ac3025ee4b0b26606bea9
#
_cell.length_a   1.000
_cell.length_b   1.000
_cell.length_c   1.000
_cell.angle_alpha   90.00
_cell.angle_beta   90.00
_cell.angle_gamma   90.00
#
_symmetry.space_group_name_H-M   'P 1'
#
loop_
_entity.id
_entity.type
_entity.pdbx_description
1 polymer ?
#
loop_
_entity_poly.entity_id
_entity_poly.type
_entity_poly.pdbx_seq_one_letter_code
_entity_poly.pdbx_strand_id
1 'polypeptide(L)'
;ASLGWEQEYFLVDKALFAARPDLAMTGRALFGAQPAKGQQLDDHYFGSIPQRISAFMKEFEMEAHKLGIPVTTRHNEVAPNQFELAPVYEEANLANDHNLLIMELLEVVAQRHDFRCLLHEKPFGGLNGSGKHNNWSLSTNTGVNLLQPGKNPKSNMRFLTFLVNTLAALHTHADIVRASFAGVGNDHRLGAQEAPPAIISAFIGSQLSQLLDDLEINIKHGKLTPANKTALKLEIGRIPEALLDNTDRNRTSPFAFTGNKFELRAVGSSANCALPMTVLNTIVAEQLQLFKVSVDARMKKGDSKDESILKELQVLITQSKAIRFEGNGYGEEWVKEAKKRGLSNLKNTPEALKVWGRKEVIDLFDKMKVLHPAETEARQDVEYEKYVMHRQIEANIAIDMARNTILPAAISYQNILLENIMGIEETFGKEGKTMTIAQRDILKRTSALINDLYASIKTLREHKEKVNARKSTEKIAEGYGSIITPITEELGEICTRMEGLIDNEIWPLPKFQELLFTR
;
A
#
# COMPACT_ATOMS: atom_id res chain seq x y z
N ALA A 1 1.56 -2.04 23.09
CA ALA A 1 1.12 -1.31 21.91
C ALA A 1 -0.35 -1.62 21.64
N SER A 2 -1.06 -0.68 21.05
CA SER A 2 -2.42 -0.87 20.53
C SER A 2 -2.44 -0.71 19.02
N LEU A 3 -3.39 -1.38 18.37
CA LEU A 3 -3.59 -1.38 16.94
C LEU A 3 -5.10 -1.27 16.63
N GLY A 4 -5.45 -0.34 15.75
CA GLY A 4 -6.74 -0.31 15.06
C GLY A 4 -6.46 -0.36 13.57
N TRP A 5 -6.82 -1.44 12.91
CA TRP A 5 -6.63 -1.58 11.47
C TRP A 5 -7.86 -1.06 10.72
N GLU A 6 -7.65 -0.54 9.52
CA GLU A 6 -8.69 -0.14 8.56
C GLU A 6 -8.56 -1.07 7.37
N GLN A 7 -9.54 -1.94 7.14
CA GLN A 7 -9.51 -2.93 6.08
C GLN A 7 -10.30 -2.43 4.88
N GLU A 8 -9.60 -2.05 3.82
CA GLU A 8 -10.22 -1.79 2.53
C GLU A 8 -10.35 -3.09 1.72
N TYR A 9 -11.38 -3.16 0.87
CA TYR A 9 -11.66 -4.33 0.03
C TYR A 9 -12.56 -3.95 -1.15
N PHE A 10 -12.57 -4.79 -2.19
CA PHE A 10 -13.53 -4.71 -3.28
C PHE A 10 -14.53 -5.85 -3.23
N LEU A 11 -15.74 -5.61 -3.71
CA LEU A 11 -16.74 -6.63 -3.96
C LEU A 11 -16.99 -6.77 -5.46
N VAL A 12 -17.01 -7.99 -5.96
CA VAL A 12 -17.34 -8.32 -7.35
C VAL A 12 -18.42 -9.39 -7.36
N ASP A 13 -19.33 -9.30 -8.31
CA ASP A 13 -20.33 -10.34 -8.52
C ASP A 13 -19.67 -11.70 -8.76
N LYS A 14 -20.14 -12.74 -8.06
CA LYS A 14 -19.56 -14.08 -8.09
C LYS A 14 -19.51 -14.70 -9.48
N ALA A 15 -20.54 -14.46 -10.31
CA ALA A 15 -20.59 -15.00 -11.67
C ALA A 15 -19.54 -14.30 -12.57
N LEU A 16 -19.42 -12.98 -12.46
CA LEU A 16 -18.41 -12.21 -13.19
C LEU A 16 -16.99 -12.55 -12.76
N PHE A 17 -16.76 -12.73 -11.45
CA PHE A 17 -15.47 -13.20 -10.94
C PHE A 17 -15.09 -14.56 -11.51
N ALA A 18 -16.03 -15.53 -11.55
CA ALA A 18 -15.78 -16.86 -12.10
C ALA A 18 -15.46 -16.85 -13.61
N ALA A 19 -15.98 -15.85 -14.34
CA ALA A 19 -15.70 -15.66 -15.75
C ALA A 19 -14.37 -14.94 -16.05
N ARG A 20 -13.62 -14.52 -15.01
CA ARG A 20 -12.30 -13.85 -15.14
C ARG A 20 -11.20 -14.69 -14.50
N PRO A 21 -10.49 -15.54 -15.27
CA PRO A 21 -9.45 -16.41 -14.73
C PRO A 21 -8.31 -15.67 -14.03
N ASP A 22 -7.95 -14.48 -14.46
CA ASP A 22 -6.95 -13.63 -13.80
C ASP A 22 -7.41 -13.20 -12.39
N LEU A 23 -8.65 -12.74 -12.22
CA LEU A 23 -9.20 -12.44 -10.88
C LEU A 23 -9.22 -13.67 -9.99
N ALA A 24 -9.64 -14.82 -10.53
CA ALA A 24 -9.73 -16.07 -9.78
C ALA A 24 -8.37 -16.58 -9.31
N MET A 25 -7.32 -16.43 -10.13
CA MET A 25 -5.99 -16.98 -9.84
C MET A 25 -5.05 -16.01 -9.14
N THR A 26 -5.24 -14.69 -9.31
CA THR A 26 -4.31 -13.66 -8.79
C THR A 26 -4.97 -12.64 -7.88
N GLY A 27 -6.30 -12.60 -7.81
CA GLY A 27 -7.04 -11.54 -7.12
C GLY A 27 -7.05 -10.20 -7.88
N ARG A 28 -6.47 -10.15 -9.11
CA ARG A 28 -6.31 -8.95 -9.91
C ARG A 28 -6.71 -9.18 -11.37
N ALA A 29 -7.41 -8.21 -11.97
CA ALA A 29 -7.57 -8.14 -13.41
C ALA A 29 -6.26 -7.65 -14.04
N LEU A 30 -5.59 -8.54 -14.79
CA LEU A 30 -4.27 -8.24 -15.38
C LEU A 30 -4.35 -7.24 -16.54
N PHE A 31 -5.51 -7.10 -17.12
CA PHE A 31 -5.83 -6.14 -18.18
C PHE A 31 -7.32 -5.82 -18.21
N GLY A 32 -7.68 -4.71 -18.83
CA GLY A 32 -9.05 -4.25 -19.01
C GLY A 32 -9.09 -2.76 -19.30
N ALA A 33 -9.99 -2.36 -20.20
CA ALA A 33 -10.21 -0.96 -20.55
C ALA A 33 -10.99 -0.25 -19.46
N GLN A 34 -10.58 0.99 -19.16
CA GLN A 34 -11.31 1.83 -18.22
C GLN A 34 -12.73 2.08 -18.72
N PRO A 35 -13.77 2.01 -17.86
CA PRO A 35 -15.12 2.36 -18.22
C PRO A 35 -15.24 3.86 -18.53
N ALA A 36 -16.27 4.24 -19.28
CA ALA A 36 -16.53 5.65 -19.58
C ALA A 36 -16.72 6.52 -18.32
N LYS A 37 -17.23 5.92 -17.26
CA LYS A 37 -17.32 6.48 -15.92
C LYS A 37 -16.61 5.53 -14.93
N GLY A 38 -15.64 6.06 -14.21
CA GLY A 38 -14.96 5.38 -13.12
C GLY A 38 -15.15 6.15 -11.80
N GLN A 39 -14.06 6.66 -11.24
CA GLN A 39 -14.04 7.38 -9.95
C GLN A 39 -13.92 8.91 -10.08
N GLN A 40 -14.08 9.49 -11.28
CA GLN A 40 -13.77 10.89 -11.56
C GLN A 40 -14.61 11.90 -10.76
N LEU A 41 -15.81 11.52 -10.35
CA LEU A 41 -16.75 12.39 -9.66
C LEU A 41 -16.79 12.17 -8.14
N ASP A 42 -16.04 11.21 -7.61
CA ASP A 42 -16.07 10.78 -6.20
C ASP A 42 -17.49 10.42 -5.68
N ASP A 43 -18.40 10.12 -6.61
CA ASP A 43 -19.82 9.89 -6.34
C ASP A 43 -20.10 8.54 -5.67
N HIS A 44 -19.15 7.60 -5.73
CA HIS A 44 -19.20 6.40 -4.91
C HIS A 44 -18.86 6.71 -3.45
N TYR A 45 -17.79 7.45 -3.20
CA TYR A 45 -17.35 7.84 -1.85
C TYR A 45 -18.43 8.62 -1.09
N PHE A 46 -19.08 9.58 -1.73
CA PHE A 46 -20.15 10.40 -1.15
C PHE A 46 -21.55 9.81 -1.34
N GLY A 47 -21.65 8.64 -1.97
CA GLY A 47 -22.91 7.98 -2.29
C GLY A 47 -23.47 7.12 -1.15
N SER A 48 -24.70 6.67 -1.32
CA SER A 48 -25.31 5.69 -0.44
C SER A 48 -24.78 4.29 -0.72
N ILE A 49 -24.62 3.48 0.31
CA ILE A 49 -24.26 2.06 0.16
C ILE A 49 -25.43 1.32 -0.51
N PRO A 50 -25.22 0.63 -1.66
CA PRO A 50 -26.27 -0.12 -2.35
C PRO A 50 -26.92 -1.17 -1.44
N GLN A 51 -28.22 -1.45 -1.64
CA GLN A 51 -28.99 -2.30 -0.75
C GLN A 51 -28.41 -3.71 -0.61
N ARG A 52 -27.99 -4.34 -1.70
CA ARG A 52 -27.37 -5.68 -1.70
C ARG A 52 -26.08 -5.70 -0.88
N ILE A 53 -25.24 -4.68 -1.04
CA ILE A 53 -23.99 -4.51 -0.29
C ILE A 53 -24.27 -4.20 1.18
N SER A 54 -25.26 -3.37 1.47
CA SER A 54 -25.69 -3.11 2.85
C SER A 54 -26.18 -4.37 3.57
N ALA A 55 -26.85 -5.29 2.87
CA ALA A 55 -27.24 -6.58 3.42
C ALA A 55 -26.02 -7.44 3.77
N PHE A 56 -25.04 -7.54 2.86
CA PHE A 56 -23.76 -8.20 3.11
C PHE A 56 -23.05 -7.60 4.33
N MET A 57 -22.88 -6.27 4.38
CA MET A 57 -22.19 -5.60 5.48
C MET A 57 -22.87 -5.83 6.84
N LYS A 58 -24.21 -5.88 6.88
CA LYS A 58 -24.96 -6.15 8.12
C LYS A 58 -24.75 -7.58 8.62
N GLU A 59 -24.80 -8.58 7.73
CA GLU A 59 -24.54 -9.96 8.12
C GLU A 59 -23.09 -10.13 8.56
N PHE A 60 -22.14 -9.59 7.81
CA PHE A 60 -20.72 -9.60 8.13
C PHE A 60 -20.46 -9.03 9.54
N GLU A 61 -20.98 -7.84 9.84
CA GLU A 61 -20.80 -7.19 11.15
C GLU A 61 -21.40 -8.05 12.29
N MET A 62 -22.56 -8.65 12.05
CA MET A 62 -23.20 -9.54 13.02
C MET A 62 -22.35 -10.78 13.31
N GLU A 63 -21.78 -11.40 12.27
CA GLU A 63 -20.89 -12.56 12.42
C GLU A 63 -19.56 -12.15 13.12
N ALA A 64 -19.01 -10.98 12.79
CA ALA A 64 -17.83 -10.45 13.47
C ALA A 64 -18.08 -10.21 14.98
N HIS A 65 -19.22 -9.62 15.33
CA HIS A 65 -19.61 -9.40 16.74
C HIS A 65 -19.82 -10.72 17.51
N LYS A 66 -20.31 -11.77 16.87
CA LYS A 66 -20.41 -13.12 17.49
C LYS A 66 -19.04 -13.69 17.85
N LEU A 67 -18.00 -13.33 17.10
CA LEU A 67 -16.61 -13.69 17.38
C LEU A 67 -15.92 -12.74 18.38
N GLY A 68 -16.64 -11.73 18.89
CA GLY A 68 -16.09 -10.74 19.81
C GLY A 68 -15.25 -9.63 19.13
N ILE A 69 -15.28 -9.54 17.81
CA ILE A 69 -14.50 -8.56 17.05
C ILE A 69 -15.29 -7.24 16.99
N PRO A 70 -14.75 -6.12 17.53
CA PRO A 70 -15.51 -4.88 17.71
C PRO A 70 -15.54 -4.01 16.42
N VAL A 71 -16.08 -4.53 15.33
CA VAL A 71 -16.26 -3.78 14.07
C VAL A 71 -17.28 -2.66 14.26
N THR A 72 -16.99 -1.46 13.76
CA THR A 72 -17.81 -0.26 13.99
C THR A 72 -18.11 0.55 12.74
N THR A 73 -17.26 0.48 11.71
CA THR A 73 -17.33 1.34 10.53
C THR A 73 -17.75 0.55 9.29
N ARG A 74 -18.66 1.12 8.52
CA ARG A 74 -19.03 0.72 7.15
C ARG A 74 -18.89 1.95 6.28
N HIS A 75 -18.11 1.85 5.22
CA HIS A 75 -17.74 3.02 4.42
C HIS A 75 -17.61 2.65 2.94
N ASN A 76 -18.05 3.57 2.07
CA ASN A 76 -17.72 3.52 0.65
C ASN A 76 -16.34 4.16 0.45
N GLU A 77 -15.49 3.53 -0.35
CA GLU A 77 -14.23 4.10 -0.80
C GLU A 77 -14.35 4.78 -2.16
N VAL A 78 -13.27 5.40 -2.65
CA VAL A 78 -13.30 6.25 -3.84
C VAL A 78 -13.56 5.44 -5.12
N ALA A 79 -12.95 4.26 -5.25
CA ALA A 79 -13.18 3.43 -6.43
C ALA A 79 -14.56 2.76 -6.40
N PRO A 80 -15.23 2.60 -7.54
CA PRO A 80 -16.47 1.85 -7.62
C PRO A 80 -16.33 0.45 -7.03
N ASN A 81 -17.32 0.00 -6.24
CA ASN A 81 -17.32 -1.28 -5.53
C ASN A 81 -16.18 -1.49 -4.53
N GLN A 82 -15.52 -0.42 -4.12
CA GLN A 82 -14.54 -0.42 -3.03
C GLN A 82 -15.18 0.05 -1.73
N PHE A 83 -14.85 -0.64 -0.63
CA PHE A 83 -15.43 -0.41 0.69
C PHE A 83 -14.35 -0.54 1.76
N GLU A 84 -14.66 0.00 2.94
CA GLU A 84 -13.80 -0.08 4.11
C GLU A 84 -14.59 -0.53 5.34
N LEU A 85 -13.90 -1.21 6.24
CA LEU A 85 -14.35 -1.47 7.59
C LEU A 85 -13.21 -1.23 8.60
N ALA A 86 -13.58 -0.79 9.79
CA ALA A 86 -12.64 -0.56 10.88
C ALA A 86 -13.24 -0.99 12.23
N PRO A 87 -12.46 -1.63 13.13
CA PRO A 87 -12.85 -1.93 14.50
C PRO A 87 -12.50 -0.79 15.45
N VAL A 88 -12.98 -0.88 16.68
CA VAL A 88 -12.33 -0.22 17.81
C VAL A 88 -10.94 -0.83 17.99
N TYR A 89 -9.93 0.01 18.29
CA TYR A 89 -8.57 -0.45 18.53
C TYR A 89 -8.46 -1.37 19.75
N GLU A 90 -7.56 -2.33 19.67
CA GLU A 90 -7.29 -3.31 20.73
C GLU A 90 -5.79 -3.42 21.02
N GLU A 91 -5.41 -4.31 21.92
CA GLU A 91 -4.01 -4.72 22.08
C GLU A 91 -3.49 -5.28 20.75
N ALA A 92 -2.26 -4.93 20.38
CA ALA A 92 -1.77 -5.14 19.01
C ALA A 92 -1.78 -6.60 18.54
N ASN A 93 -1.52 -7.57 19.41
CA ASN A 93 -1.56 -8.99 19.07
C ASN A 93 -3.01 -9.46 18.82
N LEU A 94 -3.92 -9.12 19.73
CA LEU A 94 -5.34 -9.44 19.60
C LEU A 94 -5.96 -8.80 18.35
N ALA A 95 -5.65 -7.52 18.11
CA ALA A 95 -6.11 -6.82 16.91
C ALA A 95 -5.63 -7.50 15.62
N ASN A 96 -4.40 -8.02 15.60
CA ASN A 96 -3.89 -8.75 14.46
C ASN A 96 -4.62 -10.08 14.25
N ASP A 97 -4.87 -10.84 15.32
CA ASP A 97 -5.61 -12.09 15.24
C ASP A 97 -7.05 -11.86 14.75
N HIS A 98 -7.71 -10.83 15.27
CA HIS A 98 -9.03 -10.40 14.80
C HIS A 98 -9.03 -9.99 13.33
N ASN A 99 -7.98 -9.32 12.85
CA ASN A 99 -7.88 -8.97 11.41
C ASN A 99 -7.80 -10.21 10.52
N LEU A 100 -7.05 -11.23 10.91
CA LEU A 100 -6.99 -12.48 10.15
C LEU A 100 -8.35 -13.19 10.07
N LEU A 101 -9.09 -13.23 11.20
CA LEU A 101 -10.45 -13.77 11.22
C LEU A 101 -11.40 -12.94 10.34
N ILE A 102 -11.26 -11.61 10.34
CA ILE A 102 -12.05 -10.71 9.50
C ILE A 102 -11.81 -10.94 8.01
N MET A 103 -10.58 -11.13 7.60
CA MET A 103 -10.26 -11.42 6.19
C MET A 103 -10.95 -12.69 5.71
N GLU A 104 -10.91 -13.77 6.49
CA GLU A 104 -11.64 -15.02 6.20
C GLU A 104 -13.15 -14.79 6.21
N LEU A 105 -13.67 -14.09 7.20
CA LEU A 105 -15.09 -13.82 7.34
C LEU A 105 -15.66 -12.99 6.17
N LEU A 106 -14.89 -12.01 5.67
CA LEU A 106 -15.26 -11.23 4.47
C LEU A 106 -15.48 -12.14 3.26
N GLU A 107 -14.60 -13.11 3.04
CA GLU A 107 -14.74 -14.03 1.92
C GLU A 107 -15.93 -14.98 2.09
N VAL A 108 -16.10 -15.53 3.29
CA VAL A 108 -17.21 -16.47 3.59
C VAL A 108 -18.58 -15.79 3.46
N VAL A 109 -18.75 -14.61 4.05
CA VAL A 109 -20.03 -13.90 4.00
C VAL A 109 -20.30 -13.32 2.60
N ALA A 110 -19.28 -12.83 1.88
CA ALA A 110 -19.45 -12.39 0.51
C ALA A 110 -20.04 -13.48 -0.40
N GLN A 111 -19.60 -14.72 -0.23
CA GLN A 111 -20.13 -15.86 -1.00
C GLN A 111 -21.62 -16.14 -0.74
N ARG A 112 -22.13 -15.88 0.47
CA ARG A 112 -23.54 -16.03 0.82
C ARG A 112 -24.45 -15.00 0.13
N HIS A 113 -23.85 -13.84 -0.22
CA HIS A 113 -24.51 -12.74 -0.94
C HIS A 113 -24.22 -12.71 -2.44
N ASP A 114 -23.71 -13.83 -2.99
CA ASP A 114 -23.29 -13.95 -4.40
C ASP A 114 -22.24 -12.92 -4.82
N PHE A 115 -21.38 -12.52 -3.87
CA PHE A 115 -20.18 -11.74 -4.10
C PHE A 115 -18.90 -12.56 -3.94
N ARG A 116 -17.80 -12.00 -4.45
CA ARG A 116 -16.43 -12.30 -4.05
C ARG A 116 -15.79 -11.05 -3.47
N CYS A 117 -15.14 -11.20 -2.33
CA CYS A 117 -14.33 -10.17 -1.72
C CYS A 117 -12.91 -10.23 -2.30
N LEU A 118 -12.41 -9.11 -2.79
CA LEU A 118 -11.04 -8.99 -3.28
C LEU A 118 -10.22 -8.21 -2.25
N LEU A 119 -9.23 -8.87 -1.68
CA LEU A 119 -8.27 -8.27 -0.73
C LEU A 119 -6.94 -7.89 -1.40
N HIS A 120 -6.80 -8.11 -2.72
CA HIS A 120 -5.61 -7.66 -3.45
C HIS A 120 -5.50 -6.13 -3.40
N GLU A 121 -4.27 -5.61 -3.25
CA GLU A 121 -3.98 -4.18 -3.11
C GLU A 121 -4.34 -3.34 -4.34
N LYS A 122 -4.36 -3.94 -5.53
CA LYS A 122 -4.67 -3.26 -6.79
C LYS A 122 -5.43 -4.21 -7.73
N PRO A 123 -6.70 -4.52 -7.45
CA PRO A 123 -7.46 -5.46 -8.28
C PRO A 123 -7.71 -4.93 -9.69
N PHE A 124 -7.80 -3.61 -9.84
CA PHE A 124 -8.09 -2.93 -11.11
C PHE A 124 -7.05 -1.85 -11.39
N GLY A 125 -6.37 -1.94 -12.52
CA GLY A 125 -5.42 -0.91 -12.96
C GLY A 125 -6.10 0.43 -13.19
N GLY A 126 -5.42 1.55 -12.85
CA GLY A 126 -5.94 2.91 -13.08
C GLY A 126 -6.96 3.42 -12.06
N LEU A 127 -7.45 2.58 -11.13
CA LEU A 127 -8.34 2.96 -10.03
C LEU A 127 -7.59 2.98 -8.70
N ASN A 128 -8.21 3.51 -7.63
CA ASN A 128 -7.67 3.42 -6.28
C ASN A 128 -7.41 1.97 -5.89
N GLY A 129 -6.32 1.75 -5.18
CA GLY A 129 -6.00 0.47 -4.58
C GLY A 129 -6.50 0.38 -3.15
N SER A 130 -6.45 -0.83 -2.57
CA SER A 130 -6.86 -1.11 -1.21
C SER A 130 -5.68 -1.23 -0.27
N GLY A 131 -5.73 -0.51 0.84
CA GLY A 131 -4.78 -0.58 1.94
C GLY A 131 -5.35 -1.29 3.15
N LYS A 132 -4.49 -1.39 4.14
CA LYS A 132 -4.82 -1.77 5.51
C LYS A 132 -4.08 -0.81 6.42
N HIS A 133 -4.67 0.35 6.68
CA HIS A 133 -4.02 1.35 7.51
C HIS A 133 -3.89 0.84 8.94
N ASN A 134 -2.70 0.89 9.49
CA ASN A 134 -2.43 0.44 10.84
C ASN A 134 -2.32 1.65 11.78
N ASN A 135 -3.39 1.93 12.52
CA ASN A 135 -3.42 2.95 13.55
C ASN A 135 -2.73 2.39 14.81
N TRP A 136 -1.49 2.82 15.02
CA TRP A 136 -0.63 2.33 16.08
C TRP A 136 -0.43 3.36 17.18
N SER A 137 -0.53 2.94 18.43
CA SER A 137 -0.23 3.78 19.60
C SER A 137 0.43 3.00 20.73
N LEU A 138 0.94 3.73 21.72
CA LEU A 138 1.55 3.20 22.92
C LEU A 138 0.79 3.66 24.15
N SER A 139 0.50 2.74 25.07
CA SER A 139 -0.13 3.06 26.34
C SER A 139 0.57 2.35 27.50
N THR A 140 0.40 2.91 28.71
CA THR A 140 0.74 2.21 29.94
C THR A 140 -0.26 1.10 30.22
N ASN A 141 0.08 0.18 31.12
CA ASN A 141 -0.85 -0.83 31.65
C ASN A 141 -2.03 -0.23 32.43
N THR A 142 -1.98 1.06 32.76
CA THR A 142 -3.05 1.82 33.42
C THR A 142 -3.91 2.62 32.41
N GLY A 143 -3.73 2.39 31.09
CA GLY A 143 -4.54 3.00 30.03
C GLY A 143 -4.12 4.42 29.63
N VAL A 144 -2.99 4.95 30.12
CA VAL A 144 -2.53 6.29 29.72
C VAL A 144 -1.86 6.20 28.34
N ASN A 145 -2.43 6.88 27.34
CA ASN A 145 -1.84 6.99 26.01
C ASN A 145 -0.58 7.86 26.04
N LEU A 146 0.54 7.32 25.56
CA LEU A 146 1.85 7.99 25.60
C LEU A 146 2.07 8.93 24.40
N LEU A 147 1.29 8.77 23.36
CA LEU A 147 1.29 9.60 22.14
C LEU A 147 0.20 10.68 22.15
N GLN A 148 -0.50 10.85 23.27
CA GLN A 148 -1.51 11.90 23.42
C GLN A 148 -0.93 13.13 24.13
N PRO A 149 -1.03 14.33 23.54
CA PRO A 149 -0.76 15.59 24.23
C PRO A 149 -1.58 15.70 25.51
N GLY A 150 -1.03 16.34 26.50
CA GLY A 150 -1.67 16.50 27.82
C GLY A 150 -1.97 17.96 28.15
N LYS A 151 -2.59 18.17 29.32
CA LYS A 151 -3.03 19.50 29.80
C LYS A 151 -1.95 20.31 30.50
N ASN A 152 -0.78 19.74 30.74
CA ASN A 152 0.28 20.40 31.51
C ASN A 152 1.67 20.08 30.96
N PRO A 153 2.71 20.89 31.31
CA PRO A 153 4.06 20.70 30.77
C PRO A 153 4.65 19.30 31.02
N LYS A 154 4.31 18.63 32.12
CA LYS A 154 4.84 17.30 32.44
C LYS A 154 4.25 16.23 31.52
N SER A 155 2.95 16.26 31.27
CA SER A 155 2.29 15.33 30.33
C SER A 155 2.71 15.59 28.86
N ASN A 156 2.93 16.88 28.52
CA ASN A 156 3.44 17.25 27.21
C ASN A 156 4.90 16.84 27.01
N MET A 157 5.76 16.93 28.03
CA MET A 157 7.13 16.41 28.00
C MET A 157 7.13 14.88 27.74
N ARG A 158 6.23 14.15 28.38
CA ARG A 158 6.06 12.72 28.14
C ARG A 158 5.65 12.46 26.68
N PHE A 159 4.62 13.15 26.19
CA PHE A 159 4.17 13.06 24.80
C PHE A 159 5.31 13.33 23.82
N LEU A 160 6.03 14.44 23.96
CA LEU A 160 7.19 14.77 23.12
C LEU A 160 8.29 13.70 23.19
N THR A 161 8.52 13.13 24.36
CA THR A 161 9.51 12.05 24.52
C THR A 161 9.16 10.87 23.62
N PHE A 162 7.92 10.39 23.64
CA PHE A 162 7.52 9.24 22.82
C PHE A 162 7.39 9.61 21.34
N LEU A 163 6.86 10.79 20.99
CA LEU A 163 6.78 11.27 19.62
C LEU A 163 8.16 11.34 18.96
N VAL A 164 9.11 12.04 19.60
CA VAL A 164 10.45 12.27 19.04
C VAL A 164 11.25 10.97 18.94
N ASN A 165 11.15 10.08 19.94
CA ASN A 165 11.79 8.77 19.87
C ASN A 165 11.18 7.90 18.76
N THR A 166 9.88 7.97 18.49
CA THR A 166 9.26 7.29 17.37
C THR A 166 9.78 7.81 16.04
N LEU A 167 9.90 9.14 15.87
CA LEU A 167 10.48 9.74 14.66
C LEU A 167 11.95 9.35 14.46
N ALA A 168 12.74 9.32 15.54
CA ALA A 168 14.14 8.91 15.50
C ALA A 168 14.30 7.44 15.13
N ALA A 169 13.48 6.56 15.69
CA ALA A 169 13.42 5.14 15.33
C ALA A 169 13.10 4.96 13.85
N LEU A 170 12.06 5.67 13.37
CA LEU A 170 11.65 5.61 11.97
C LEU A 170 12.76 6.11 11.03
N HIS A 171 13.46 7.19 11.40
CA HIS A 171 14.58 7.73 10.62
C HIS A 171 15.75 6.74 10.53
N THR A 172 16.13 6.14 11.64
CA THR A 172 17.26 5.19 11.70
C THR A 172 16.96 3.90 10.96
N HIS A 173 15.73 3.43 11.02
CA HIS A 173 15.32 2.11 10.54
C HIS A 173 14.29 2.16 9.40
N ALA A 174 14.27 3.25 8.61
CA ALA A 174 13.30 3.46 7.52
C ALA A 174 13.25 2.28 6.54
N ASP A 175 14.41 1.72 6.19
CA ASP A 175 14.51 0.65 5.21
C ASP A 175 13.82 -0.64 5.65
N ILE A 176 13.98 -1.05 6.92
CA ILE A 176 13.31 -2.25 7.43
C ILE A 176 11.80 -2.03 7.60
N VAL A 177 11.37 -0.81 7.90
CA VAL A 177 9.95 -0.45 7.87
C VAL A 177 9.40 -0.61 6.46
N ARG A 178 10.11 -0.11 5.41
CA ARG A 178 9.71 -0.33 4.01
C ARG A 178 9.68 -1.81 3.64
N ALA A 179 10.64 -2.60 4.08
CA ALA A 179 10.70 -4.03 3.83
C ALA A 179 9.54 -4.81 4.49
N SER A 180 9.02 -4.32 5.62
CA SER A 180 7.97 -5.00 6.39
C SER A 180 6.61 -5.08 5.70
N PHE A 181 6.34 -4.22 4.72
CA PHE A 181 5.12 -4.23 3.92
C PHE A 181 5.39 -4.39 2.42
N ALA A 182 6.57 -4.93 2.08
CA ALA A 182 6.89 -5.29 0.70
C ALA A 182 6.03 -6.48 0.24
N GLY A 183 5.56 -6.44 -0.99
CA GLY A 183 4.73 -7.50 -1.57
C GLY A 183 4.27 -7.14 -2.97
N VAL A 184 3.91 -8.16 -3.77
CA VAL A 184 3.50 -8.02 -5.17
C VAL A 184 2.36 -7.01 -5.33
N GLY A 185 1.34 -7.09 -4.47
CA GLY A 185 0.20 -6.17 -4.51
C GLY A 185 0.61 -4.73 -4.26
N ASN A 186 1.49 -4.49 -3.28
CA ASN A 186 2.00 -3.16 -2.97
C ASN A 186 2.92 -2.58 -4.06
N ASP A 187 3.62 -3.40 -4.84
CA ASP A 187 4.37 -2.91 -6.01
C ASP A 187 3.45 -2.25 -7.05
N HIS A 188 2.18 -2.69 -7.14
CA HIS A 188 1.17 -2.08 -8.00
C HIS A 188 0.45 -0.89 -7.37
N ARG A 189 0.38 -0.83 -6.03
CA ARG A 189 -0.42 0.16 -5.28
C ARG A 189 0.38 1.42 -4.91
N LEU A 190 1.59 1.28 -4.36
CA LEU A 190 2.33 2.38 -3.75
C LEU A 190 2.71 3.47 -4.78
N GLY A 191 2.57 4.72 -4.36
CA GLY A 191 3.01 5.90 -5.12
C GLY A 191 2.00 6.46 -6.11
N ALA A 192 0.75 5.99 -6.13
CA ALA A 192 -0.31 6.54 -6.97
C ALA A 192 -1.72 6.37 -6.35
N GLN A 193 -2.65 7.21 -6.75
CA GLN A 193 -4.09 7.09 -6.44
C GLN A 193 -4.34 6.87 -4.94
N GLU A 194 -3.98 7.86 -4.13
CA GLU A 194 -4.13 7.91 -2.67
C GLU A 194 -3.23 6.96 -1.86
N ALA A 195 -2.51 6.05 -2.50
CA ALA A 195 -1.54 5.23 -1.81
C ALA A 195 -0.25 6.02 -1.49
N PRO A 196 0.36 5.82 -0.31
CA PRO A 196 1.59 6.54 0.05
C PRO A 196 2.75 6.14 -0.85
N PRO A 197 3.80 7.03 -0.96
CA PRO A 197 5.02 6.70 -1.70
C PRO A 197 5.83 5.60 -1.01
N ALA A 198 6.75 4.97 -1.75
CA ALA A 198 7.65 3.96 -1.22
C ALA A 198 8.76 4.55 -0.30
N ILE A 199 9.00 5.86 -0.35
CA ILE A 199 9.96 6.55 0.51
C ILE A 199 9.37 6.70 1.90
N ILE A 200 10.04 6.14 2.90
CA ILE A 200 9.60 6.27 4.29
C ILE A 200 9.84 7.70 4.78
N SER A 201 8.76 8.33 5.23
CA SER A 201 8.73 9.65 5.84
C SER A 201 7.59 9.73 6.85
N ALA A 202 7.60 10.77 7.68
CA ALA A 202 6.59 11.00 8.71
C ALA A 202 5.92 12.35 8.50
N PHE A 203 4.57 12.35 8.47
CA PHE A 203 3.74 13.53 8.57
C PHE A 203 3.36 13.75 10.04
N ILE A 204 3.58 14.96 10.57
CA ILE A 204 3.19 15.29 11.96
C ILE A 204 2.33 16.55 12.06
N GLY A 205 2.08 17.21 10.94
CA GLY A 205 1.37 18.47 10.85
C GLY A 205 2.22 19.70 11.14
N SER A 206 1.82 20.82 10.57
CA SER A 206 2.57 22.08 10.60
C SER A 206 2.84 22.60 12.02
N GLN A 207 1.88 22.45 12.91
CA GLN A 207 2.02 22.95 14.30
C GLN A 207 3.09 22.20 15.09
N LEU A 208 3.12 20.86 15.00
CA LEU A 208 4.15 20.06 15.68
C LEU A 208 5.51 20.23 14.99
N SER A 209 5.56 20.32 13.68
CA SER A 209 6.79 20.59 12.95
C SER A 209 7.43 21.90 13.39
N GLN A 210 6.65 22.99 13.49
CA GLN A 210 7.13 24.28 13.98
C GLN A 210 7.62 24.18 15.43
N LEU A 211 6.84 23.53 16.30
CA LEU A 211 7.25 23.34 17.70
C LEU A 211 8.59 22.60 17.81
N LEU A 212 8.81 21.53 17.02
CA LEU A 212 10.07 20.81 17.06
C LEU A 212 11.23 21.66 16.52
N ASP A 213 11.00 22.49 15.52
CA ASP A 213 12.02 23.43 15.01
C ASP A 213 12.37 24.51 16.03
N ASP A 214 11.38 25.04 16.73
CA ASP A 214 11.59 26.02 17.82
C ASP A 214 12.38 25.39 18.99
N LEU A 215 12.04 24.15 19.38
CA LEU A 215 12.80 23.41 20.39
C LEU A 215 14.24 23.13 19.95
N GLU A 216 14.48 22.80 18.68
CA GLU A 216 15.83 22.61 18.12
C GLU A 216 16.68 23.88 18.29
N ILE A 217 16.13 25.05 17.97
CA ILE A 217 16.83 26.34 18.02
C ILE A 217 17.11 26.75 19.47
N ASN A 218 16.08 26.70 20.33
CA ASN A 218 16.14 27.23 21.70
C ASN A 218 17.10 26.44 22.61
N ILE A 219 17.39 25.17 22.29
CA ILE A 219 18.27 24.32 23.10
C ILE A 219 19.72 24.35 22.58
N LYS A 220 20.00 24.79 21.35
CA LYS A 220 21.37 24.87 20.76
C LYS A 220 22.37 25.76 21.49
N HIS A 221 21.92 26.71 22.32
CA HIS A 221 22.79 27.77 22.88
C HIS A 221 23.42 27.46 24.23
N GLY A 222 23.61 26.19 24.64
CA GLY A 222 24.43 25.84 25.80
C GLY A 222 23.65 25.68 27.09
N LYS A 223 24.22 26.06 28.27
CA LYS A 223 23.53 25.91 29.56
C LYS A 223 22.17 26.60 29.55
N LEU A 224 21.11 25.83 29.73
CA LEU A 224 19.74 26.34 29.85
C LEU A 224 19.67 27.35 31.00
N THR A 225 19.66 28.64 30.66
CA THR A 225 19.45 29.70 31.67
C THR A 225 18.07 29.55 32.33
N PRO A 226 17.84 30.08 33.51
CA PRO A 226 16.50 30.08 34.14
C PRO A 226 15.42 30.67 33.22
N ALA A 227 15.75 31.71 32.44
CA ALA A 227 14.85 32.31 31.46
C ALA A 227 14.50 31.33 30.31
N ASN A 228 15.52 30.65 29.74
CA ASN A 228 15.29 29.66 28.70
C ASN A 228 14.49 28.44 29.18
N LYS A 229 14.72 28.01 30.44
CA LYS A 229 13.92 26.93 31.07
C LYS A 229 12.45 27.33 31.20
N THR A 230 12.19 28.60 31.55
CA THR A 230 10.82 29.11 31.66
C THR A 230 10.15 29.24 30.29
N ALA A 231 10.86 29.76 29.28
CA ALA A 231 10.37 29.85 27.92
C ALA A 231 10.00 28.46 27.34
N LEU A 232 10.91 27.47 27.45
CA LEU A 232 10.67 26.09 27.04
C LEU A 232 9.46 25.44 27.75
N LYS A 233 9.30 25.70 29.07
CA LYS A 233 8.11 25.21 29.81
C LYS A 233 6.82 25.84 29.30
N LEU A 234 6.84 27.12 28.91
CA LEU A 234 5.70 27.81 28.31
C LEU A 234 5.37 27.27 26.92
N GLU A 235 6.38 27.04 26.07
CA GLU A 235 6.20 26.45 24.73
C GLU A 235 5.64 25.03 24.81
N ILE A 236 6.22 24.17 25.63
CA ILE A 236 5.73 22.81 25.88
C ILE A 236 4.32 22.82 26.48
N GLY A 237 4.01 23.80 27.35
CA GLY A 237 2.68 23.98 27.92
C GLY A 237 1.61 24.42 26.94
N ARG A 238 1.99 24.95 25.78
CA ARG A 238 1.08 25.45 24.73
C ARG A 238 0.68 24.39 23.69
N ILE A 239 1.13 23.15 23.80
CA ILE A 239 0.70 22.09 22.89
C ILE A 239 -0.81 21.90 23.09
N PRO A 240 -1.66 22.09 22.05
CA PRO A 240 -3.10 21.91 22.18
C PRO A 240 -3.44 20.45 22.41
N GLU A 241 -4.53 20.17 23.11
CA GLU A 241 -5.03 18.81 23.34
C GLU A 241 -5.46 18.13 22.03
N ALA A 242 -6.01 18.91 21.10
CA ALA A 242 -6.40 18.46 19.77
C ALA A 242 -5.51 19.16 18.74
N LEU A 243 -4.68 18.38 18.09
CA LEU A 243 -3.87 18.80 16.95
C LEU A 243 -4.71 18.59 15.69
N LEU A 244 -5.43 19.63 15.27
CA LEU A 244 -6.21 19.62 14.05
C LEU A 244 -5.32 20.06 12.89
N ASP A 245 -5.12 19.17 11.93
CA ASP A 245 -4.53 19.49 10.66
C ASP A 245 -5.45 18.93 9.56
N ASN A 246 -5.94 19.82 8.68
CA ASN A 246 -6.84 19.47 7.57
C ASN A 246 -6.08 19.16 6.29
N THR A 247 -4.76 19.00 6.33
CA THR A 247 -3.95 18.62 5.18
C THR A 247 -4.31 17.20 4.74
N ASP A 248 -4.46 17.00 3.43
CA ASP A 248 -4.64 15.68 2.84
C ASP A 248 -3.39 14.80 3.09
N ARG A 249 -3.49 13.92 4.09
CA ARG A 249 -2.41 13.02 4.51
C ARG A 249 -2.12 11.92 3.50
N ASN A 250 -3.08 11.64 2.60
CA ASN A 250 -2.98 10.54 1.64
C ASN A 250 -1.80 10.70 0.69
N ARG A 251 -1.45 11.94 0.35
CA ARG A 251 -0.40 12.28 -0.61
C ARG A 251 0.95 12.62 0.02
N THR A 252 1.07 12.59 1.36
CA THR A 252 2.28 13.05 2.04
C THR A 252 3.22 11.91 2.39
N SER A 253 2.96 11.21 3.46
CA SER A 253 3.89 10.27 4.07
C SER A 253 3.23 8.94 4.39
N PRO A 254 3.95 7.82 4.29
CA PRO A 254 3.42 6.51 4.67
C PRO A 254 3.20 6.35 6.17
N PHE A 255 3.73 7.24 7.00
CA PHE A 255 3.57 7.23 8.45
C PHE A 255 3.10 8.61 8.92
N ALA A 256 1.85 8.71 9.39
CA ALA A 256 1.22 9.97 9.73
C ALA A 256 0.75 10.02 11.20
N PHE A 257 1.09 11.11 11.91
CA PHE A 257 0.57 11.37 13.25
C PHE A 257 -0.83 11.98 13.16
N THR A 258 -1.79 11.41 13.90
CA THR A 258 -3.20 11.79 13.85
C THR A 258 -3.75 12.24 15.23
N GLY A 259 -2.91 12.90 16.02
CA GLY A 259 -3.27 13.53 17.28
C GLY A 259 -3.01 12.68 18.53
N ASN A 260 -3.16 11.38 18.48
CA ASN A 260 -2.89 10.48 19.62
C ASN A 260 -2.36 9.09 19.20
N LYS A 261 -2.06 8.92 17.93
CA LYS A 261 -1.54 7.69 17.33
C LYS A 261 -0.80 8.02 16.04
N PHE A 262 -0.01 7.07 15.56
CA PHE A 262 0.51 7.08 14.20
C PHE A 262 -0.28 6.11 13.34
N GLU A 263 -0.50 6.48 12.10
CA GLU A 263 -1.13 5.69 11.06
C GLU A 263 -0.06 5.23 10.07
N LEU A 264 0.24 3.93 10.03
CA LEU A 264 1.08 3.32 9.00
C LEU A 264 0.19 2.92 7.82
N ARG A 265 0.24 3.71 6.75
CA ARG A 265 -0.70 3.68 5.62
C ARG A 265 -0.26 2.79 4.47
N ALA A 266 0.97 2.32 4.51
CA ALA A 266 1.58 1.57 3.42
C ALA A 266 1.34 0.05 3.49
N VAL A 267 0.74 -0.46 4.56
CA VAL A 267 0.38 -1.89 4.65
C VAL A 267 -0.73 -2.20 3.64
N GLY A 268 -0.55 -3.27 2.87
CA GLY A 268 -1.51 -3.70 1.86
C GLY A 268 -2.73 -4.41 2.45
N SER A 269 -3.85 -4.37 1.75
CA SER A 269 -5.11 -4.96 2.20
C SER A 269 -5.05 -6.48 2.37
N SER A 270 -4.24 -7.20 1.58
CA SER A 270 -4.04 -8.64 1.71
C SER A 270 -3.00 -9.03 2.77
N ALA A 271 -2.21 -8.07 3.27
CA ALA A 271 -1.10 -8.33 4.16
C ALA A 271 -1.55 -8.64 5.60
N ASN A 272 -0.71 -9.41 6.32
CA ASN A 272 -0.82 -9.59 7.75
C ASN A 272 -0.18 -8.38 8.48
N CYS A 273 -0.90 -7.80 9.45
CA CYS A 273 -0.40 -6.68 10.25
C CYS A 273 0.79 -7.04 11.16
N ALA A 274 1.01 -8.32 11.46
CA ALA A 274 2.01 -8.75 12.43
C ALA A 274 3.42 -8.29 12.06
N LEU A 275 3.83 -8.44 10.79
CA LEU A 275 5.19 -8.11 10.39
C LEU A 275 5.50 -6.60 10.51
N PRO A 276 4.72 -5.67 9.93
CA PRO A 276 4.95 -4.25 10.12
C PRO A 276 4.84 -3.81 11.60
N MET A 277 3.93 -4.40 12.38
CA MET A 277 3.82 -4.08 13.81
C MET A 277 5.01 -4.62 14.61
N THR A 278 5.51 -5.80 14.31
CA THR A 278 6.73 -6.35 14.93
C THR A 278 7.93 -5.44 14.66
N VAL A 279 8.12 -5.04 13.41
CA VAL A 279 9.20 -4.12 13.04
C VAL A 279 9.06 -2.79 13.77
N LEU A 280 7.90 -2.15 13.71
CA LEU A 280 7.65 -0.85 14.35
C LEU A 280 7.89 -0.89 15.86
N ASN A 281 7.34 -1.90 16.54
CA ASN A 281 7.54 -2.08 17.98
C ASN A 281 9.02 -2.31 18.33
N THR A 282 9.75 -3.09 17.53
CA THR A 282 11.16 -3.41 17.75
C THR A 282 12.04 -2.17 17.64
N ILE A 283 11.91 -1.40 16.55
CA ILE A 283 12.73 -0.20 16.34
C ILE A 283 12.45 0.89 17.38
N VAL A 284 11.19 1.06 17.77
CA VAL A 284 10.81 2.03 18.83
C VAL A 284 11.31 1.58 20.20
N ALA A 285 11.23 0.30 20.52
CA ALA A 285 11.75 -0.25 21.77
C ALA A 285 13.28 -0.09 21.86
N GLU A 286 14.02 -0.37 20.80
CA GLU A 286 15.46 -0.13 20.76
C GLU A 286 15.78 1.36 20.97
N GLN A 287 15.12 2.24 20.25
CA GLN A 287 15.34 3.68 20.37
C GLN A 287 15.06 4.20 21.79
N LEU A 288 14.00 3.72 22.44
CA LEU A 288 13.69 4.06 23.83
C LEU A 288 14.75 3.55 24.81
N GLN A 289 15.36 2.38 24.57
CA GLN A 289 16.49 1.89 25.35
C GLN A 289 17.72 2.79 25.19
N LEU A 290 18.05 3.18 23.95
CA LEU A 290 19.16 4.10 23.67
C LEU A 290 18.93 5.47 24.31
N PHE A 291 17.72 6.01 24.19
CA PHE A 291 17.34 7.26 24.83
C PHE A 291 17.53 7.20 26.36
N LYS A 292 17.06 6.11 26.99
CA LYS A 292 17.25 5.93 28.44
C LYS A 292 18.72 5.93 28.83
N VAL A 293 19.56 5.20 28.10
CA VAL A 293 21.02 5.15 28.36
C VAL A 293 21.64 6.53 28.26
N SER A 294 21.29 7.32 27.23
CA SER A 294 21.78 8.68 27.03
C SER A 294 21.33 9.63 28.14
N VAL A 295 20.06 9.58 28.55
CA VAL A 295 19.52 10.39 29.66
C VAL A 295 20.22 10.03 30.96
N ASP A 296 20.36 8.75 31.31
CA ASP A 296 21.05 8.29 32.53
C ASP A 296 22.53 8.75 32.54
N ALA A 297 23.20 8.75 31.40
CA ALA A 297 24.59 9.23 31.27
C ALA A 297 24.72 10.75 31.54
N ARG A 298 23.76 11.55 31.09
CA ARG A 298 23.69 13.00 31.37
C ARG A 298 23.43 13.28 32.85
N MET A 299 22.50 12.54 33.46
CA MET A 299 22.20 12.65 34.88
C MET A 299 23.44 12.34 35.75
N LYS A 300 24.23 11.32 35.39
CA LYS A 300 25.51 11.00 36.06
C LYS A 300 26.53 12.12 35.95
N LYS A 301 26.44 12.99 34.93
CA LYS A 301 27.31 14.18 34.77
C LYS A 301 26.79 15.40 35.50
N GLY A 302 25.66 15.30 36.23
CA GLY A 302 25.12 16.36 37.08
C GLY A 302 23.93 17.13 36.54
N ASP A 303 23.42 16.77 35.36
CA ASP A 303 22.18 17.37 34.83
C ASP A 303 20.96 16.85 35.63
N SER A 304 19.95 17.68 35.81
CA SER A 304 18.66 17.21 36.34
C SER A 304 17.97 16.31 35.32
N LYS A 305 17.01 15.48 35.77
CA LYS A 305 16.28 14.55 34.89
C LYS A 305 15.61 15.28 33.72
N ASP A 306 14.85 16.35 33.99
CA ASP A 306 14.13 17.11 32.98
C ASP A 306 15.09 17.77 31.96
N GLU A 307 16.25 18.28 32.46
CA GLU A 307 17.28 18.87 31.63
C GLU A 307 17.97 17.82 30.74
N SER A 308 18.23 16.63 31.28
CA SER A 308 18.78 15.50 30.55
C SER A 308 17.84 15.04 29.42
N ILE A 309 16.55 14.95 29.71
CA ILE A 309 15.51 14.61 28.72
C ILE A 309 15.47 15.66 27.60
N LEU A 310 15.37 16.95 27.94
CA LEU A 310 15.30 18.03 26.95
C LEU A 310 16.52 18.08 26.03
N LYS A 311 17.73 17.97 26.60
CA LYS A 311 18.97 17.95 25.82
C LYS A 311 19.02 16.74 24.86
N GLU A 312 18.54 15.59 25.29
CA GLU A 312 18.54 14.40 24.45
C GLU A 312 17.44 14.48 23.37
N LEU A 313 16.27 15.01 23.70
CA LEU A 313 15.23 15.27 22.70
C LEU A 313 15.71 16.20 21.60
N GLN A 314 16.46 17.26 21.95
CA GLN A 314 17.04 18.17 20.96
C GLN A 314 17.99 17.45 19.99
N VAL A 315 18.87 16.57 20.51
CA VAL A 315 19.76 15.76 19.67
C VAL A 315 18.96 14.93 18.70
N LEU A 316 17.93 14.23 19.18
CA LEU A 316 17.07 13.37 18.36
C LEU A 316 16.24 14.16 17.34
N ILE A 317 15.72 15.33 17.71
CA ILE A 317 14.98 16.24 16.80
C ILE A 317 15.88 16.64 15.62
N THR A 318 17.13 17.03 15.90
CA THR A 318 18.10 17.40 14.86
C THR A 318 18.44 16.22 13.97
N GLN A 319 18.73 15.05 14.55
CA GLN A 319 19.11 13.84 13.80
C GLN A 319 17.98 13.31 12.92
N SER A 320 16.74 13.33 13.42
CA SER A 320 15.58 12.81 12.70
C SER A 320 14.83 13.84 11.84
N LYS A 321 15.37 15.06 11.71
CA LYS A 321 14.72 16.13 10.93
C LYS A 321 14.43 15.72 9.49
N ALA A 322 15.31 14.93 8.88
CA ALA A 322 15.22 14.49 7.50
C ALA A 322 13.95 13.63 7.22
N ILE A 323 13.42 12.91 8.23
CA ILE A 323 12.26 12.01 8.05
C ILE A 323 10.93 12.76 7.98
N ARG A 324 10.85 14.01 8.50
CA ARG A 324 9.61 14.80 8.52
C ARG A 324 9.31 15.37 7.14
N PHE A 325 8.10 15.11 6.65
CA PHE A 325 7.64 15.58 5.35
C PHE A 325 6.14 15.84 5.33
N GLU A 326 5.74 16.99 4.82
CA GLU A 326 4.35 17.48 4.79
C GLU A 326 3.91 17.93 3.38
N GLY A 327 4.73 17.65 2.36
CA GLY A 327 4.47 18.03 0.97
C GLY A 327 3.78 16.92 0.15
N ASN A 328 3.73 17.12 -1.17
CA ASN A 328 3.21 16.12 -2.10
C ASN A 328 4.25 15.01 -2.35
N GLY A 329 4.00 13.80 -1.84
CA GLY A 329 4.87 12.63 -1.95
C GLY A 329 4.91 11.99 -3.34
N TYR A 330 4.03 12.37 -4.27
CA TYR A 330 3.97 11.80 -5.63
C TYR A 330 4.87 12.51 -6.63
N GLY A 331 5.32 13.73 -6.32
CA GLY A 331 6.13 14.53 -7.22
C GLY A 331 7.58 14.03 -7.33
N GLU A 332 8.19 14.16 -8.52
CA GLU A 332 9.62 13.91 -8.71
C GLU A 332 10.50 14.80 -7.82
N GLU A 333 9.99 15.95 -7.42
CA GLU A 333 10.67 16.87 -6.50
C GLU A 333 10.89 16.22 -5.15
N TRP A 334 9.90 15.47 -4.64
CA TRP A 334 10.06 14.71 -3.41
C TRP A 334 11.13 13.63 -3.54
N VAL A 335 11.18 12.90 -4.64
CA VAL A 335 12.23 11.88 -4.89
C VAL A 335 13.62 12.51 -4.85
N LYS A 336 13.79 13.68 -5.49
CA LYS A 336 15.06 14.43 -5.48
C LYS A 336 15.41 14.96 -4.09
N GLU A 337 14.42 15.49 -3.38
CA GLU A 337 14.57 16.02 -2.02
C GLU A 337 14.89 14.91 -1.00
N ALA A 338 14.18 13.79 -1.05
CA ALA A 338 14.43 12.62 -0.22
C ALA A 338 15.86 12.09 -0.38
N LYS A 339 16.34 12.02 -1.64
CA LYS A 339 17.74 11.65 -1.93
C LYS A 339 18.75 12.63 -1.30
N LYS A 340 18.49 13.94 -1.35
CA LYS A 340 19.35 14.95 -0.70
C LYS A 340 19.36 14.81 0.81
N ARG A 341 18.23 14.40 1.40
CA ARG A 341 18.08 14.12 2.83
C ARG A 341 18.68 12.77 3.26
N GLY A 342 19.15 11.94 2.32
CA GLY A 342 19.69 10.62 2.59
C GLY A 342 18.64 9.53 2.80
N LEU A 343 17.38 9.79 2.42
CA LEU A 343 16.29 8.81 2.52
C LEU A 343 16.32 7.86 1.33
N SER A 344 16.13 6.57 1.61
CA SER A 344 16.11 5.52 0.59
C SER A 344 14.78 5.51 -0.18
N ASN A 345 14.85 5.13 -1.45
CA ASN A 345 13.69 4.89 -2.29
C ASN A 345 13.72 3.46 -2.83
N LEU A 346 13.27 2.51 -2.01
CA LEU A 346 13.18 1.08 -2.37
C LEU A 346 11.87 0.86 -3.14
N LYS A 347 11.92 1.04 -4.45
CA LYS A 347 10.73 1.14 -5.32
C LYS A 347 9.92 -0.14 -5.40
N ASN A 348 10.59 -1.30 -5.44
CA ASN A 348 9.96 -2.59 -5.63
C ASN A 348 10.30 -3.57 -4.50
N THR A 349 9.55 -4.64 -4.43
CA THR A 349 9.69 -5.67 -3.41
C THR A 349 11.06 -6.34 -3.41
N PRO A 350 11.65 -6.78 -4.54
CA PRO A 350 12.99 -7.38 -4.51
C PRO A 350 14.09 -6.48 -3.93
N GLU A 351 14.03 -5.16 -4.20
CA GLU A 351 14.96 -4.20 -3.60
C GLU A 351 14.73 -4.06 -2.09
N ALA A 352 13.49 -3.99 -1.66
CA ALA A 352 13.14 -3.85 -0.24
C ALA A 352 13.52 -5.10 0.57
N LEU A 353 13.34 -6.29 0.02
CA LEU A 353 13.64 -7.55 0.72
C LEU A 353 15.15 -7.74 1.00
N LYS A 354 16.05 -7.09 0.27
CA LYS A 354 17.51 -7.12 0.56
C LYS A 354 17.84 -6.60 1.95
N VAL A 355 16.97 -5.78 2.51
CA VAL A 355 17.17 -5.16 3.82
C VAL A 355 17.20 -6.20 4.94
N TRP A 356 16.42 -7.28 4.83
CA TRP A 356 16.37 -8.36 5.83
C TRP A 356 17.72 -9.07 6.02
N GLY A 357 18.53 -9.20 4.96
CA GLY A 357 19.86 -9.82 5.03
C GLY A 357 20.98 -8.87 5.47
N ARG A 358 20.69 -7.60 5.79
CA ARG A 358 21.70 -6.69 6.29
C ARG A 358 22.09 -6.99 7.73
N LYS A 359 23.38 -6.95 8.02
CA LYS A 359 23.92 -7.25 9.35
C LYS A 359 23.28 -6.41 10.45
N GLU A 360 23.09 -5.11 10.23
CA GLU A 360 22.47 -4.21 11.20
C GLU A 360 21.01 -4.57 11.53
N VAL A 361 20.28 -5.17 10.59
CA VAL A 361 18.90 -5.64 10.80
C VAL A 361 18.91 -6.95 11.59
N ILE A 362 19.78 -7.88 11.22
CA ILE A 362 19.94 -9.16 11.94
C ILE A 362 20.34 -8.88 13.40
N ASP A 363 21.35 -8.03 13.61
CA ASP A 363 21.85 -7.65 14.94
C ASP A 363 20.75 -6.92 15.77
N LEU A 364 19.89 -6.11 15.13
CA LEU A 364 18.76 -5.43 15.78
C LEU A 364 17.77 -6.44 16.38
N PHE A 365 17.28 -7.38 15.55
CA PHE A 365 16.28 -8.34 15.98
C PHE A 365 16.82 -9.32 17.03
N ASP A 366 18.06 -9.74 16.89
CA ASP A 366 18.75 -10.63 17.87
C ASP A 366 18.97 -9.90 19.20
N LYS A 367 19.51 -8.67 19.18
CA LYS A 367 19.70 -7.82 20.36
C LYS A 367 18.40 -7.57 21.13
N MET A 368 17.32 -7.33 20.40
CA MET A 368 16.01 -7.09 20.98
C MET A 368 15.27 -8.39 21.35
N LYS A 369 15.84 -9.55 21.08
CA LYS A 369 15.29 -10.90 21.35
C LYS A 369 13.92 -11.11 20.70
N VAL A 370 13.76 -10.62 19.49
CA VAL A 370 12.52 -10.73 18.69
C VAL A 370 12.63 -11.86 17.68
N LEU A 371 13.75 -11.92 16.92
CA LEU A 371 14.07 -13.00 15.99
C LEU A 371 15.52 -13.41 16.16
N HIS A 372 15.79 -14.70 16.08
CA HIS A 372 17.14 -15.23 15.98
C HIS A 372 17.74 -14.90 14.60
N PRO A 373 19.07 -14.75 14.45
CA PRO A 373 19.70 -14.48 13.14
C PRO A 373 19.22 -15.40 12.02
N ALA A 374 19.17 -16.71 12.25
CA ALA A 374 18.69 -17.68 11.28
C ALA A 374 17.20 -17.50 10.89
N GLU A 375 16.36 -17.00 11.81
CA GLU A 375 14.95 -16.68 11.52
C GLU A 375 14.83 -15.44 10.65
N THR A 376 15.68 -14.45 10.86
CA THR A 376 15.72 -13.21 10.05
C THR A 376 16.18 -13.53 8.63
N GLU A 377 17.19 -14.37 8.45
CA GLU A 377 17.68 -14.83 7.14
C GLU A 377 16.62 -15.68 6.43
N ALA A 378 16.02 -16.67 7.13
CA ALA A 378 14.97 -17.51 6.56
C ALA A 378 13.75 -16.70 6.11
N ARG A 379 13.40 -15.61 6.80
CA ARG A 379 12.32 -14.71 6.40
C ARG A 379 12.59 -14.05 5.06
N GLN A 380 13.81 -13.61 4.81
CA GLN A 380 14.21 -13.05 3.52
C GLN A 380 13.98 -14.05 2.39
N ASP A 381 14.44 -15.28 2.56
CA ASP A 381 14.31 -16.34 1.54
C ASP A 381 12.83 -16.66 1.27
N VAL A 382 12.03 -16.82 2.31
CA VAL A 382 10.58 -17.08 2.19
C VAL A 382 9.86 -15.95 1.44
N GLU A 383 10.16 -14.69 1.74
CA GLU A 383 9.50 -13.58 1.06
C GLU A 383 9.96 -13.46 -0.40
N TYR A 384 11.20 -13.77 -0.74
CA TYR A 384 11.64 -13.89 -2.14
C TYR A 384 10.91 -15.01 -2.88
N GLU A 385 10.76 -16.20 -2.27
CA GLU A 385 10.02 -17.31 -2.86
C GLU A 385 8.56 -16.95 -3.12
N LYS A 386 7.88 -16.35 -2.14
CA LYS A 386 6.51 -15.87 -2.30
C LYS A 386 6.40 -14.86 -3.46
N TYR A 387 7.30 -13.90 -3.52
CA TYR A 387 7.31 -12.92 -4.60
C TYR A 387 7.43 -13.59 -5.97
N VAL A 388 8.39 -14.52 -6.11
CA VAL A 388 8.61 -15.27 -7.35
C VAL A 388 7.36 -16.07 -7.74
N MET A 389 6.76 -16.81 -6.79
CA MET A 389 5.58 -17.64 -7.04
C MET A 389 4.39 -16.79 -7.52
N HIS A 390 4.10 -15.68 -6.86
CA HIS A 390 3.01 -14.78 -7.27
C HIS A 390 3.24 -14.23 -8.68
N ARG A 391 4.45 -13.72 -8.97
CA ARG A 391 4.78 -13.21 -10.30
C ARG A 391 4.77 -14.29 -11.39
N GLN A 392 5.13 -15.53 -11.04
CA GLN A 392 5.01 -16.67 -11.96
C GLN A 392 3.55 -16.96 -12.31
N ILE A 393 2.66 -16.95 -11.31
CA ILE A 393 1.22 -17.16 -11.53
C ILE A 393 0.66 -16.07 -12.43
N GLU A 394 0.95 -14.78 -12.15
CA GLU A 394 0.52 -13.65 -13.00
C GLU A 394 0.99 -13.82 -14.46
N ALA A 395 2.28 -14.07 -14.67
CA ALA A 395 2.82 -14.26 -16.02
C ALA A 395 2.24 -15.49 -16.73
N ASN A 396 2.00 -16.60 -16.01
CA ASN A 396 1.44 -17.81 -16.58
C ASN A 396 -0.01 -17.59 -17.04
N ILE A 397 -0.84 -16.99 -16.19
CA ILE A 397 -2.25 -16.76 -16.53
C ILE A 397 -2.39 -15.69 -17.61
N ALA A 398 -1.53 -14.67 -17.64
CA ALA A 398 -1.50 -13.68 -18.71
C ALA A 398 -1.20 -14.34 -20.07
N ILE A 399 -0.21 -15.23 -20.13
CA ILE A 399 0.11 -16.00 -21.33
C ILE A 399 -1.06 -16.90 -21.75
N ASP A 400 -1.66 -17.61 -20.79
CA ASP A 400 -2.76 -18.54 -21.07
C ASP A 400 -3.98 -17.81 -21.64
N MET A 401 -4.44 -16.76 -20.97
CA MET A 401 -5.58 -15.96 -21.42
C MET A 401 -5.32 -15.28 -22.78
N ALA A 402 -4.14 -14.69 -22.94
CA ALA A 402 -3.77 -14.05 -24.21
C ALA A 402 -3.80 -15.05 -25.37
N ARG A 403 -3.22 -16.25 -25.17
CA ARG A 403 -3.07 -17.26 -26.22
C ARG A 403 -4.35 -18.02 -26.50
N ASN A 404 -5.05 -18.45 -25.45
CA ASN A 404 -6.13 -19.44 -25.58
C ASN A 404 -7.54 -18.81 -25.59
N THR A 405 -7.64 -17.53 -25.18
CA THR A 405 -8.92 -16.83 -25.08
C THR A 405 -8.97 -15.59 -26.00
N ILE A 406 -8.02 -14.67 -25.89
CA ILE A 406 -8.07 -13.38 -26.60
C ILE A 406 -7.64 -13.51 -28.04
N LEU A 407 -6.54 -14.19 -28.32
CA LEU A 407 -6.05 -14.37 -29.68
C LEU A 407 -7.09 -15.07 -30.61
N PRO A 408 -7.76 -16.17 -30.19
CA PRO A 408 -8.84 -16.77 -30.99
C PRO A 408 -10.03 -15.84 -31.23
N ALA A 409 -10.46 -15.08 -30.21
CA ALA A 409 -11.54 -14.10 -30.34
C ALA A 409 -11.20 -13.00 -31.36
N ALA A 410 -9.97 -12.47 -31.29
CA ALA A 410 -9.49 -11.47 -32.25
C ALA A 410 -9.45 -11.99 -33.69
N ILE A 411 -9.03 -13.25 -33.92
CA ILE A 411 -9.04 -13.90 -35.24
C ILE A 411 -10.48 -14.10 -35.72
N SER A 412 -11.41 -14.48 -34.84
CA SER A 412 -12.83 -14.60 -35.19
C SER A 412 -13.41 -13.28 -35.63
N TYR A 413 -13.12 -12.18 -34.93
CA TYR A 413 -13.55 -10.84 -35.29
C TYR A 413 -12.94 -10.40 -36.64
N GLN A 414 -11.69 -10.76 -36.88
CA GLN A 414 -11.01 -10.53 -38.17
C GLN A 414 -11.74 -11.19 -39.34
N ASN A 415 -12.22 -12.44 -39.17
CA ASN A 415 -12.98 -13.14 -40.18
C ASN A 415 -14.32 -12.47 -40.50
N ILE A 416 -15.03 -11.99 -39.47
CA ILE A 416 -16.30 -11.25 -39.68
C ILE A 416 -16.07 -9.97 -40.48
N LEU A 417 -15.01 -9.22 -40.19
CA LEU A 417 -14.66 -8.03 -40.95
C LEU A 417 -14.29 -8.35 -42.40
N LEU A 418 -13.54 -9.44 -42.62
CA LEU A 418 -13.17 -9.89 -43.99
C LEU A 418 -14.39 -10.27 -44.81
N GLU A 419 -15.31 -11.07 -44.25
CA GLU A 419 -16.55 -11.47 -44.92
C GLU A 419 -17.41 -10.26 -45.28
N ASN A 420 -17.55 -9.29 -44.34
CA ASN A 420 -18.28 -8.06 -44.61
C ASN A 420 -17.64 -7.22 -45.72
N ILE A 421 -16.34 -7.03 -45.72
CA ILE A 421 -15.61 -6.31 -46.75
C ILE A 421 -15.79 -6.98 -48.12
N MET A 422 -15.59 -8.29 -48.17
CA MET A 422 -15.71 -9.06 -49.43
C MET A 422 -17.13 -8.99 -50.00
N GLY A 423 -18.16 -9.17 -49.17
CA GLY A 423 -19.56 -9.11 -49.61
C GLY A 423 -19.97 -7.74 -50.16
N ILE A 424 -19.53 -6.64 -49.52
CA ILE A 424 -19.80 -5.27 -49.99
C ILE A 424 -19.07 -5.02 -51.32
N GLU A 425 -17.80 -5.40 -51.42
CA GLU A 425 -17.00 -5.15 -52.61
C GLU A 425 -17.44 -6.01 -53.81
N GLU A 426 -17.89 -7.25 -53.59
CA GLU A 426 -18.47 -8.10 -54.60
C GLU A 426 -19.79 -7.53 -55.11
N THR A 427 -20.64 -7.00 -54.20
CA THR A 427 -21.96 -6.46 -54.56
C THR A 427 -21.86 -5.13 -55.33
N PHE A 428 -20.97 -4.21 -54.88
CA PHE A 428 -20.91 -2.83 -55.39
C PHE A 428 -19.66 -2.52 -56.23
N GLY A 429 -18.77 -3.49 -56.45
CA GLY A 429 -17.58 -3.34 -57.27
C GLY A 429 -16.65 -2.20 -56.83
N LYS A 430 -16.36 -1.26 -57.74
CA LYS A 430 -15.45 -0.13 -57.42
C LYS A 430 -15.97 0.78 -56.33
N GLU A 431 -17.29 0.97 -56.21
CA GLU A 431 -17.92 1.78 -55.17
C GLU A 431 -17.81 1.12 -53.80
N GLY A 432 -17.86 -0.20 -53.72
CA GLY A 432 -17.69 -0.99 -52.53
C GLY A 432 -16.39 -0.70 -51.78
N LYS A 433 -15.30 -0.35 -52.48
CA LYS A 433 -14.03 0.03 -51.83
C LYS A 433 -14.10 1.33 -51.02
N THR A 434 -14.94 2.26 -51.42
CA THR A 434 -15.16 3.49 -50.66
C THR A 434 -16.13 3.28 -49.52
N MET A 435 -17.01 2.29 -49.62
CA MET A 435 -17.96 1.93 -48.57
C MET A 435 -17.31 1.14 -47.40
N THR A 436 -16.16 0.50 -47.65
CA THR A 436 -15.47 -0.39 -46.68
C THR A 436 -14.26 0.25 -46.01
N ILE A 437 -14.09 1.57 -46.06
CA ILE A 437 -12.92 2.29 -45.48
C ILE A 437 -12.79 2.01 -43.98
N ALA A 438 -13.88 2.14 -43.22
CA ALA A 438 -13.87 1.92 -41.77
C ALA A 438 -13.55 0.47 -41.42
N GLN A 439 -14.20 -0.48 -42.07
CA GLN A 439 -13.96 -1.91 -41.82
C GLN A 439 -12.51 -2.30 -42.14
N ARG A 440 -11.94 -1.76 -43.23
CA ARG A 440 -10.54 -1.97 -43.58
C ARG A 440 -9.55 -1.38 -42.56
N ASP A 441 -9.86 -0.22 -41.99
CA ASP A 441 -9.04 0.37 -40.92
C ASP A 441 -9.07 -0.49 -39.65
N ILE A 442 -10.27 -0.89 -39.19
CA ILE A 442 -10.45 -1.79 -38.07
C ILE A 442 -9.71 -3.11 -38.28
N LEU A 443 -9.85 -3.72 -39.47
CA LEU A 443 -9.17 -4.95 -39.82
C LEU A 443 -7.65 -4.83 -39.76
N LYS A 444 -7.07 -3.74 -40.27
CA LYS A 444 -5.62 -3.48 -40.20
C LYS A 444 -5.14 -3.36 -38.76
N ARG A 445 -5.87 -2.60 -37.94
CA ARG A 445 -5.54 -2.42 -36.52
C ARG A 445 -5.64 -3.73 -35.76
N THR A 446 -6.69 -4.52 -35.99
CA THR A 446 -6.86 -5.85 -35.38
C THR A 446 -5.71 -6.78 -35.77
N SER A 447 -5.32 -6.80 -37.06
CA SER A 447 -4.21 -7.63 -37.57
C SER A 447 -2.87 -7.22 -36.93
N ALA A 448 -2.61 -5.92 -36.76
CA ALA A 448 -1.40 -5.44 -36.09
C ALA A 448 -1.36 -5.90 -34.62
N LEU A 449 -2.44 -5.72 -33.87
CA LEU A 449 -2.53 -6.15 -32.47
C LEU A 449 -2.40 -7.67 -32.30
N ILE A 450 -2.91 -8.48 -33.22
CA ILE A 450 -2.72 -9.95 -33.27
C ILE A 450 -1.22 -10.28 -33.33
N ASN A 451 -0.49 -9.62 -34.23
CA ASN A 451 0.94 -9.84 -34.39
C ASN A 451 1.73 -9.38 -33.16
N ASP A 452 1.39 -8.20 -32.63
CA ASP A 452 2.00 -7.67 -31.41
C ASP A 452 1.78 -8.62 -30.22
N LEU A 453 0.55 -9.12 -30.04
CA LEU A 453 0.20 -10.05 -28.96
C LEU A 453 0.98 -11.35 -29.07
N TYR A 454 1.06 -11.93 -30.28
CA TYR A 454 1.82 -13.16 -30.54
C TYR A 454 3.31 -12.98 -30.24
N ALA A 455 3.89 -11.85 -30.66
CA ALA A 455 5.29 -11.52 -30.38
C ALA A 455 5.55 -11.33 -28.88
N SER A 456 4.66 -10.62 -28.17
CA SER A 456 4.77 -10.39 -26.73
C SER A 456 4.67 -11.70 -25.94
N ILE A 457 3.75 -12.61 -26.29
CA ILE A 457 3.65 -13.95 -25.68
C ILE A 457 4.97 -14.71 -25.83
N LYS A 458 5.56 -14.70 -27.01
CA LYS A 458 6.85 -15.37 -27.29
C LYS A 458 7.97 -14.78 -26.43
N THR A 459 8.08 -13.45 -26.42
CA THR A 459 9.07 -12.70 -25.66
C THR A 459 8.96 -13.00 -24.16
N LEU A 460 7.73 -12.97 -23.61
CA LEU A 460 7.50 -13.26 -22.20
C LEU A 460 7.93 -14.68 -21.80
N ARG A 461 7.62 -15.67 -22.64
CA ARG A 461 8.03 -17.07 -22.40
C ARG A 461 9.55 -17.23 -22.39
N GLU A 462 10.24 -16.70 -23.41
CA GLU A 462 11.69 -16.79 -23.53
C GLU A 462 12.42 -16.11 -22.36
N HIS A 463 11.94 -14.93 -21.93
CA HIS A 463 12.54 -14.22 -20.80
C HIS A 463 12.26 -14.93 -19.47
N LYS A 464 11.08 -15.50 -19.29
CA LYS A 464 10.74 -16.30 -18.11
C LYS A 464 11.65 -17.50 -17.95
N GLU A 465 11.93 -18.24 -19.02
CA GLU A 465 12.87 -19.36 -19.01
C GLU A 465 14.28 -18.91 -18.59
N LYS A 466 14.77 -17.80 -19.18
CA LYS A 466 16.09 -17.23 -18.84
C LYS A 466 16.17 -16.75 -17.38
N VAL A 467 15.10 -16.14 -16.84
CA VAL A 467 15.06 -15.68 -15.46
C VAL A 467 15.01 -16.86 -14.50
N ASN A 468 14.21 -17.89 -14.79
CA ASN A 468 14.11 -19.09 -13.95
C ASN A 468 15.42 -19.92 -13.90
N ALA A 469 16.29 -19.80 -14.90
CA ALA A 469 17.59 -20.46 -14.94
C ALA A 469 18.67 -19.75 -14.07
N ARG A 470 18.37 -18.65 -13.38
CA ARG A 470 19.31 -17.95 -12.50
C ARG A 470 19.59 -18.77 -11.23
N LYS A 471 20.78 -18.55 -10.62
CA LYS A 471 21.33 -19.42 -9.56
C LYS A 471 20.73 -19.23 -8.15
N SER A 472 20.06 -18.09 -7.87
CA SER A 472 19.50 -17.83 -6.53
C SER A 472 18.11 -17.25 -6.62
N THR A 473 17.28 -17.50 -5.59
CA THR A 473 15.91 -16.97 -5.47
C THR A 473 15.90 -15.44 -5.52
N GLU A 474 16.86 -14.78 -4.87
CA GLU A 474 17.04 -13.32 -4.97
C GLU A 474 17.19 -12.86 -6.42
N LYS A 475 18.09 -13.50 -7.19
CA LYS A 475 18.32 -13.14 -8.60
C LYS A 475 17.13 -13.44 -9.50
N ILE A 476 16.39 -14.49 -9.19
CA ILE A 476 15.13 -14.81 -9.86
C ILE A 476 14.12 -13.71 -9.56
N ALA A 477 13.94 -13.33 -8.29
CA ALA A 477 13.04 -12.26 -7.87
C ALA A 477 13.36 -10.92 -8.54
N GLU A 478 14.65 -10.52 -8.56
CA GLU A 478 15.12 -9.34 -9.30
C GLU A 478 14.73 -9.40 -10.79
N GLY A 479 14.87 -10.57 -11.40
CA GLY A 479 14.49 -10.79 -12.79
C GLY A 479 12.99 -10.67 -13.03
N TYR A 480 12.19 -11.20 -12.12
CA TYR A 480 10.75 -11.03 -12.18
C TYR A 480 10.36 -9.56 -12.03
N GLY A 481 10.90 -8.84 -11.07
CA GLY A 481 10.61 -7.42 -10.86
C GLY A 481 11.05 -6.52 -12.02
N SER A 482 12.24 -6.74 -12.58
CA SER A 482 12.86 -5.83 -13.56
C SER A 482 12.64 -6.22 -15.03
N ILE A 483 12.29 -7.48 -15.32
CA ILE A 483 12.16 -7.98 -16.71
C ILE A 483 10.76 -8.54 -16.95
N ILE A 484 10.32 -9.51 -16.11
CA ILE A 484 9.08 -10.24 -16.39
C ILE A 484 7.85 -9.36 -16.16
N THR A 485 7.81 -8.60 -15.06
CA THR A 485 6.69 -7.71 -14.76
C THR A 485 6.43 -6.68 -15.87
N PRO A 486 7.43 -5.89 -16.36
CA PRO A 486 7.21 -4.96 -17.46
C PRO A 486 6.69 -5.62 -18.74
N ILE A 487 7.21 -6.80 -19.10
CA ILE A 487 6.74 -7.52 -20.31
C ILE A 487 5.31 -8.03 -20.11
N THR A 488 4.95 -8.46 -18.88
CA THR A 488 3.58 -8.90 -18.57
C THR A 488 2.60 -7.72 -18.63
N GLU A 489 3.01 -6.55 -18.17
CA GLU A 489 2.24 -5.30 -18.27
C GLU A 489 2.05 -4.87 -19.73
N GLU A 490 3.09 -4.90 -20.54
CA GLU A 490 3.01 -4.62 -21.99
C GLU A 490 2.03 -5.57 -22.69
N LEU A 491 2.09 -6.87 -22.39
CA LEU A 491 1.13 -7.86 -22.91
C LEU A 491 -0.30 -7.48 -22.49
N GLY A 492 -0.50 -7.08 -21.23
CA GLY A 492 -1.79 -6.61 -20.72
C GLY A 492 -2.31 -5.35 -21.44
N GLU A 493 -1.43 -4.40 -21.78
CA GLU A 493 -1.78 -3.21 -22.55
C GLU A 493 -2.23 -3.55 -23.98
N ILE A 494 -1.60 -4.53 -24.63
CA ILE A 494 -2.04 -5.03 -25.94
C ILE A 494 -3.44 -5.62 -25.83
N CYS A 495 -3.70 -6.47 -24.81
CA CYS A 495 -5.01 -7.05 -24.56
C CYS A 495 -6.07 -5.96 -24.29
N THR A 496 -5.74 -4.94 -23.51
CA THR A 496 -6.62 -3.79 -23.23
C THR A 496 -6.98 -3.01 -24.49
N ARG A 497 -6.04 -2.80 -25.40
CA ARG A 497 -6.31 -2.16 -26.70
C ARG A 497 -7.20 -3.03 -27.59
N MET A 498 -7.05 -4.36 -27.55
CA MET A 498 -7.93 -5.30 -28.25
C MET A 498 -9.36 -5.26 -27.68
N GLU A 499 -9.52 -5.20 -26.36
CA GLU A 499 -10.83 -5.07 -25.71
C GLU A 499 -11.61 -3.85 -26.19
N GLY A 500 -10.92 -2.73 -26.44
CA GLY A 500 -11.51 -1.51 -26.96
C GLY A 500 -11.83 -1.52 -28.47
N LEU A 501 -11.37 -2.53 -29.21
CA LEU A 501 -11.53 -2.61 -30.67
C LEU A 501 -12.48 -3.74 -31.10
N ILE A 502 -12.46 -4.86 -30.39
CA ILE A 502 -13.26 -6.05 -30.69
C ILE A 502 -14.70 -5.85 -30.23
N ASP A 503 -15.65 -6.35 -31.02
CA ASP A 503 -17.07 -6.33 -30.70
C ASP A 503 -17.36 -6.93 -29.31
N ASN A 504 -18.26 -6.30 -28.56
CA ASN A 504 -18.59 -6.71 -27.18
C ASN A 504 -19.18 -8.13 -27.10
N GLU A 505 -19.89 -8.58 -28.16
CA GLU A 505 -20.47 -9.92 -28.19
C GLU A 505 -19.43 -11.01 -28.52
N ILE A 506 -18.29 -10.61 -29.09
CA ILE A 506 -17.18 -11.51 -29.43
C ILE A 506 -16.12 -11.50 -28.33
N TRP A 507 -15.99 -10.37 -27.61
CA TRP A 507 -15.03 -10.26 -26.52
C TRP A 507 -15.35 -11.27 -25.40
N PRO A 508 -14.43 -12.19 -25.08
CA PRO A 508 -14.77 -13.38 -24.29
C PRO A 508 -14.74 -13.17 -22.76
N LEU A 509 -14.44 -11.97 -22.27
CA LEU A 509 -14.22 -11.70 -20.86
C LEU A 509 -15.10 -10.55 -20.35
N PRO A 510 -15.58 -10.60 -19.10
CA PRO A 510 -16.22 -9.46 -18.46
C PRO A 510 -15.32 -8.23 -18.47
N LYS A 511 -15.85 -7.08 -18.84
CA LYS A 511 -15.17 -5.78 -18.87
C LYS A 511 -15.18 -5.11 -17.51
N PHE A 512 -14.29 -4.13 -17.29
CA PHE A 512 -14.24 -3.37 -16.03
C PHE A 512 -15.58 -2.73 -15.67
N GLN A 513 -16.32 -2.21 -16.65
CA GLN A 513 -17.65 -1.64 -16.40
C GLN A 513 -18.67 -2.65 -15.84
N GLU A 514 -18.49 -3.94 -16.11
CA GLU A 514 -19.36 -5.00 -15.58
C GLU A 514 -18.91 -5.44 -14.18
N LEU A 515 -17.60 -5.45 -13.93
CA LEU A 515 -16.99 -5.85 -12.67
C LEU A 515 -17.16 -4.78 -11.57
N LEU A 516 -17.14 -3.50 -11.94
CA LEU A 516 -17.07 -2.37 -11.03
C LEU A 516 -18.45 -1.78 -10.67
N PHE A 517 -19.49 -2.07 -11.43
CA PHE A 517 -20.82 -1.52 -11.17
C PHE A 517 -21.79 -2.67 -10.87
N THR A 518 -22.02 -2.90 -9.58
CA THR A 518 -22.98 -3.90 -9.08
C THR A 518 -24.39 -3.56 -9.54
N ARG A 519 -25.08 -4.53 -10.15
CA ARG A 519 -26.46 -4.42 -10.60
C ARG A 519 -27.44 -4.91 -9.55
#